data_9d98c7d32c4cd296db528c1300b7a5eb
#
_entry.id   9d98c7d32c4cd296db528c1300b7a5eb
#
_cell.length_a   1.000
_cell.length_b   1.000
_cell.length_c   1.000
_cell.angle_alpha   90.00
_cell.angle_beta   90.00
_cell.angle_gamma   90.00
#
_symmetry.space_group_name_H-M   'P 1'
#
loop_
_entity.id
_entity.type
_entity.pdbx_description
1 polymer ?
#
loop_
_entity_poly.entity_id
_entity_poly.type
_entity_poly.pdbx_seq_one_letter_code
_entity_poly.pdbx_strand_id
1 'polypeptide(L)'
;MAKQTGYRATWEPNRPLFVGAVGKLEEGVFTIFSNLEKEGIVPEVVEDESEGFWDYTSNESVSVGIKLAGQVPIAGSALAEADAGFTLDFKSQDAVVFQADKTLTHQIVNMGAIEKEIIKKYRDDAWPKDWLVVTQLIEAESATIIISNSSNNQIDLKAAANVGTTNLKLTDASLGLHVVRERGSSFKILAKNGITPLYRVMGIRHPLFGKPQLNTKEAVLLPDDDTLEVQEFDPEEIGSLS
;
A
#
# COMPACT_ATOMS: atom_id res chain seq x y z
N MET A 1 2.79 -2.58 8.12
CA MET A 1 2.84 -2.96 6.69
C MET A 1 4.06 -2.35 5.99
N ALA A 2 4.24 -1.04 5.92
CA ALA A 2 5.36 -0.40 5.20
C ALA A 2 6.75 -0.92 5.64
N LYS A 3 7.02 -1.04 6.93
CA LYS A 3 8.29 -1.61 7.45
C LYS A 3 8.60 -3.03 6.99
N GLN A 4 7.59 -3.84 6.69
CA GLN A 4 7.79 -5.25 6.31
C GLN A 4 7.84 -5.44 4.81
N THR A 5 7.11 -4.62 4.04
CA THR A 5 6.96 -4.77 2.59
C THR A 5 7.69 -3.71 1.79
N GLY A 6 8.06 -2.58 2.42
CA GLY A 6 8.61 -1.41 1.74
C GLY A 6 7.57 -0.64 0.90
N TYR A 7 6.30 -1.04 0.92
CA TYR A 7 5.23 -0.37 0.18
C TYR A 7 4.34 0.46 1.10
N ARG A 8 3.85 1.58 0.57
CA ARG A 8 2.82 2.41 1.19
C ARG A 8 1.45 2.03 0.66
N ALA A 9 0.46 2.06 1.53
CA ALA A 9 -0.93 1.92 1.11
C ALA A 9 -1.44 3.24 0.51
N THR A 10 -2.22 3.15 -0.56
CA THR A 10 -2.93 4.28 -1.13
C THR A 10 -4.25 4.47 -0.37
N TRP A 11 -4.39 5.60 0.35
CA TRP A 11 -5.62 5.89 1.12
C TRP A 11 -6.84 6.16 0.23
N GLU A 12 -6.61 6.59 -1.01
CA GLU A 12 -7.65 6.78 -2.04
C GLU A 12 -7.32 5.90 -3.26
N PRO A 13 -7.48 4.58 -3.17
CA PRO A 13 -7.04 3.66 -4.22
C PRO A 13 -7.78 3.80 -5.55
N ASN A 14 -8.87 4.56 -5.57
CA ASN A 14 -9.59 4.91 -6.80
C ASN A 14 -9.00 6.14 -7.51
N ARG A 15 -8.10 6.88 -6.87
CA ARG A 15 -7.43 8.02 -7.49
C ARG A 15 -6.29 7.49 -8.37
N PRO A 16 -6.19 7.87 -9.64
CA PRO A 16 -5.15 7.36 -10.50
C PRO A 16 -3.78 7.82 -10.01
N LEU A 17 -3.03 6.90 -9.44
CA LEU A 17 -1.62 7.03 -9.17
C LEU A 17 -0.88 6.30 -10.29
N PHE A 18 0.25 6.84 -10.74
CA PHE A 18 1.02 6.26 -11.83
C PHE A 18 2.53 6.37 -11.55
N VAL A 19 3.28 5.47 -12.14
CA VAL A 19 4.76 5.45 -12.03
C VAL A 19 5.32 6.69 -12.72
N GLY A 20 6.28 7.35 -12.05
CA GLY A 20 6.81 8.64 -12.52
C GLY A 20 6.02 9.86 -12.06
N ALA A 21 4.91 9.69 -11.31
CA ALA A 21 4.23 10.81 -10.68
C ALA A 21 5.18 11.52 -9.69
N VAL A 22 5.16 12.85 -9.71
CA VAL A 22 5.93 13.71 -8.82
C VAL A 22 4.99 14.48 -7.91
N GLY A 23 5.25 14.46 -6.61
CA GLY A 23 4.36 15.07 -5.63
C GLY A 23 4.96 15.16 -4.25
N LYS A 24 4.10 15.39 -3.25
CA LYS A 24 4.45 15.43 -1.83
C LYS A 24 3.57 14.47 -1.04
N LEU A 25 4.09 14.04 0.10
CA LEU A 25 3.33 13.28 1.08
C LEU A 25 2.87 14.23 2.19
N GLU A 26 1.58 14.48 2.26
CA GLU A 26 0.95 15.34 3.26
C GLU A 26 -0.03 14.49 4.09
N GLU A 27 0.20 14.41 5.39
CA GLU A 27 -0.63 13.61 6.32
C GLU A 27 -0.87 12.15 5.85
N GLY A 28 0.14 11.55 5.21
CA GLY A 28 0.05 10.19 4.69
C GLY A 28 -0.59 10.07 3.31
N VAL A 29 -1.08 11.17 2.73
CA VAL A 29 -1.68 11.20 1.38
C VAL A 29 -0.68 11.76 0.37
N PHE A 30 -0.48 11.04 -0.73
CA PHE A 30 0.38 11.50 -1.81
C PHE A 30 -0.37 12.46 -2.75
N THR A 31 0.05 13.71 -2.78
CA THR A 31 -0.53 14.75 -3.64
C THR A 31 0.35 14.96 -4.86
N ILE A 32 -0.21 14.72 -6.06
CA ILE A 32 0.50 14.84 -7.33
C ILE A 32 0.52 16.32 -7.78
N PHE A 33 1.71 16.83 -8.11
CA PHE A 33 1.90 18.19 -8.68
C PHE A 33 2.41 18.14 -10.11
N SER A 34 3.22 17.13 -10.45
CA SER A 34 3.88 17.00 -11.75
C SER A 34 4.10 15.51 -12.10
N ASN A 35 4.91 15.26 -13.09
CA ASN A 35 5.47 13.95 -13.40
C ASN A 35 6.88 14.10 -13.99
N LEU A 36 7.65 13.00 -14.02
CA LEU A 36 9.04 13.02 -14.51
C LEU A 36 9.16 13.56 -15.93
N GLU A 37 8.24 13.21 -16.83
CA GLU A 37 8.28 13.69 -18.22
C GLU A 37 8.10 15.20 -18.33
N LYS A 38 7.16 15.79 -17.57
CA LYS A 38 6.99 17.24 -17.50
C LYS A 38 8.21 17.94 -16.92
N GLU A 39 8.92 17.26 -16.04
CA GLU A 39 10.19 17.72 -15.49
C GLU A 39 11.38 17.47 -16.45
N GLY A 40 11.14 16.96 -17.64
CA GLY A 40 12.16 16.67 -18.65
C GLY A 40 13.00 15.43 -18.37
N ILE A 41 12.51 14.53 -17.53
CA ILE A 41 13.15 13.26 -17.15
C ILE A 41 12.31 12.12 -17.72
N VAL A 42 12.94 11.23 -18.51
CA VAL A 42 12.20 10.12 -19.17
C VAL A 42 12.37 8.84 -18.35
N PRO A 43 11.31 8.33 -17.71
CA PRO A 43 11.35 7.04 -17.03
C PRO A 43 11.22 5.89 -18.04
N GLU A 44 11.98 4.82 -17.83
CA GLU A 44 11.77 3.52 -18.47
C GLU A 44 10.98 2.66 -17.50
N VAL A 45 9.74 2.33 -17.87
CA VAL A 45 8.82 1.58 -17.02
C VAL A 45 8.67 0.17 -17.58
N VAL A 46 8.77 -0.83 -16.70
CA VAL A 46 8.45 -2.23 -17.01
C VAL A 46 7.30 -2.69 -16.11
N GLU A 47 6.60 -3.70 -16.59
CA GLU A 47 5.48 -4.36 -15.91
C GLU A 47 5.82 -5.83 -15.69
N ASP A 48 5.31 -6.44 -14.63
CA ASP A 48 5.45 -7.87 -14.39
C ASP A 48 4.85 -8.69 -15.54
N GLU A 49 5.51 -9.79 -15.91
CA GLU A 49 5.04 -10.69 -16.97
C GLU A 49 3.91 -11.63 -16.50
N SER A 50 3.67 -11.73 -15.21
CA SER A 50 2.67 -12.62 -14.61
C SER A 50 1.95 -11.96 -13.46
N GLU A 51 0.66 -12.33 -13.32
CA GLU A 51 -0.18 -11.87 -12.24
C GLU A 51 0.27 -12.47 -10.89
N GLY A 52 0.31 -11.62 -9.87
CA GLY A 52 0.61 -11.98 -8.49
C GLY A 52 -0.62 -12.02 -7.60
N PHE A 53 -0.40 -12.42 -6.34
CA PHE A 53 -1.36 -12.35 -5.27
C PHE A 53 -0.68 -11.81 -4.01
N TRP A 54 -1.35 -10.87 -3.34
CA TRP A 54 -0.89 -10.35 -2.05
C TRP A 54 -1.85 -10.75 -0.96
N ASP A 55 -1.30 -11.33 0.10
CA ASP A 55 -2.01 -11.63 1.35
C ASP A 55 -1.14 -11.15 2.52
N TYR A 56 -1.61 -10.11 3.18
CA TYR A 56 -0.97 -9.59 4.37
C TYR A 56 -2.02 -9.44 5.47
N THR A 57 -1.82 -10.16 6.53
CA THR A 57 -2.62 -10.04 7.75
C THR A 57 -1.67 -9.78 8.91
N SER A 58 -1.97 -8.80 9.75
CA SER A 58 -1.16 -8.51 10.93
C SER A 58 -1.09 -9.75 11.82
N ASN A 59 0.10 -10.37 11.90
CA ASN A 59 0.32 -11.61 12.62
C ASN A 59 -0.15 -11.49 14.07
N GLU A 60 -0.81 -12.54 14.58
CA GLU A 60 -1.34 -12.66 15.95
C GLU A 60 -2.42 -11.63 16.33
N SER A 61 -2.58 -10.56 15.56
CA SER A 61 -3.52 -9.47 15.84
C SER A 61 -4.85 -9.59 15.09
N VAL A 62 -4.96 -10.49 14.12
CA VAL A 62 -6.18 -10.69 13.33
C VAL A 62 -6.49 -12.18 13.19
N SER A 63 -7.78 -12.52 13.35
CA SER A 63 -8.33 -13.84 12.99
C SER A 63 -9.37 -13.65 11.89
N VAL A 64 -9.29 -14.48 10.85
CA VAL A 64 -10.26 -14.49 9.74
C VAL A 64 -11.03 -15.80 9.78
N GLY A 65 -12.33 -15.73 10.11
CA GLY A 65 -13.26 -16.83 10.05
C GLY A 65 -14.04 -16.83 8.74
N ILE A 66 -14.10 -17.95 8.03
CA ILE A 66 -14.90 -18.11 6.81
C ILE A 66 -16.13 -18.92 7.16
N LYS A 67 -17.31 -18.45 6.75
CA LYS A 67 -18.58 -19.14 6.92
C LYS A 67 -19.24 -19.36 5.57
N LEU A 68 -19.56 -20.60 5.27
CA LEU A 68 -20.35 -20.96 4.10
C LEU A 68 -21.84 -21.10 4.48
N ALA A 69 -22.74 -20.87 3.54
CA ALA A 69 -24.17 -21.07 3.73
C ALA A 69 -24.47 -22.53 4.13
N GLY A 70 -25.36 -22.71 5.11
CA GLY A 70 -25.72 -24.02 5.67
C GLY A 70 -24.75 -24.56 6.74
N GLN A 71 -23.66 -23.86 7.03
CA GLN A 71 -22.77 -24.22 8.15
C GLN A 71 -23.24 -23.59 9.46
N VAL A 72 -22.86 -24.24 10.56
CA VAL A 72 -23.11 -23.72 11.91
C VAL A 72 -22.53 -22.31 12.03
N PRO A 73 -23.26 -21.35 12.61
CA PRO A 73 -22.77 -20.01 12.83
C PRO A 73 -21.46 -19.97 13.63
N ILE A 74 -20.54 -19.10 13.24
CA ILE A 74 -19.31 -18.85 14.02
C ILE A 74 -19.71 -18.22 15.36
N ALA A 75 -19.19 -18.74 16.45
CA ALA A 75 -19.48 -18.24 17.79
C ALA A 75 -19.18 -16.73 17.86
N GLY A 76 -20.19 -15.97 18.31
CA GLY A 76 -20.05 -14.51 18.41
C GLY A 76 -20.27 -13.73 17.10
N SER A 77 -20.43 -14.38 15.94
CA SER A 77 -20.76 -13.75 14.65
C SER A 77 -22.25 -13.39 14.55
N ALA A 78 -22.58 -12.40 13.70
CA ALA A 78 -23.94 -12.07 13.32
C ALA A 78 -24.43 -12.84 12.08
N LEU A 79 -23.56 -13.65 11.44
CA LEU A 79 -23.93 -14.43 10.27
C LEU A 79 -24.79 -15.62 10.67
N ALA A 80 -26.04 -15.65 10.19
CA ALA A 80 -26.98 -16.75 10.41
C ALA A 80 -26.58 -18.02 9.65
N GLU A 81 -27.23 -19.17 9.93
CA GLU A 81 -26.92 -20.46 9.27
C GLU A 81 -27.01 -20.35 7.73
N ALA A 82 -28.00 -19.64 7.22
CA ALA A 82 -28.20 -19.45 5.78
C ALA A 82 -27.20 -18.49 5.12
N ASP A 83 -26.42 -17.73 5.91
CA ASP A 83 -25.51 -16.71 5.40
C ASP A 83 -24.15 -17.31 5.02
N ALA A 84 -23.54 -16.72 3.97
CA ALA A 84 -22.12 -16.90 3.64
C ALA A 84 -21.36 -15.60 3.87
N GLY A 85 -20.10 -15.67 4.29
CA GLY A 85 -19.30 -14.47 4.53
C GLY A 85 -18.08 -14.71 5.42
N PHE A 86 -17.62 -13.64 6.05
CA PHE A 86 -16.41 -13.60 6.86
C PHE A 86 -16.67 -12.97 8.22
N THR A 87 -16.02 -13.48 9.24
CA THR A 87 -15.88 -12.83 10.55
C THR A 87 -14.43 -12.49 10.78
N LEU A 88 -14.14 -11.22 11.00
CA LEU A 88 -12.80 -10.71 11.23
C LEU A 88 -12.71 -10.20 12.66
N ASP A 89 -11.80 -10.78 13.44
CA ASP A 89 -11.54 -10.36 14.81
C ASP A 89 -10.17 -9.68 14.90
N PHE A 90 -10.14 -8.42 15.28
CA PHE A 90 -8.94 -7.61 15.45
C PHE A 90 -8.65 -7.43 16.94
N LYS A 91 -7.48 -7.87 17.39
CA LYS A 91 -7.04 -7.81 18.79
C LYS A 91 -6.38 -6.48 19.15
N SER A 92 -5.88 -5.74 18.14
CA SER A 92 -5.18 -4.47 18.37
C SER A 92 -5.65 -3.38 17.41
N GLN A 93 -5.47 -2.14 17.82
CA GLN A 93 -5.50 -0.99 16.94
C GLN A 93 -4.41 -1.13 15.86
N ASP A 94 -4.63 -0.54 14.69
CA ASP A 94 -3.74 -0.56 13.52
C ASP A 94 -3.47 -1.96 12.94
N ALA A 95 -4.21 -2.98 13.40
CA ALA A 95 -4.19 -4.29 12.79
C ALA A 95 -4.83 -4.25 11.39
N VAL A 96 -4.18 -4.91 10.42
CA VAL A 96 -4.50 -4.82 9.00
C VAL A 96 -4.84 -6.21 8.42
N VAL A 97 -5.88 -6.26 7.62
CA VAL A 97 -6.12 -7.29 6.61
C VAL A 97 -6.00 -6.62 5.25
N PHE A 98 -5.05 -7.07 4.46
CA PHE A 98 -4.85 -6.65 3.09
C PHE A 98 -4.73 -7.86 2.19
N GLN A 99 -5.62 -7.98 1.23
CA GLN A 99 -5.55 -8.99 0.18
C GLN A 99 -5.77 -8.32 -1.17
N ALA A 100 -4.96 -8.70 -2.17
CA ALA A 100 -5.10 -8.23 -3.54
C ALA A 100 -4.88 -9.38 -4.51
N ASP A 101 -5.75 -9.50 -5.49
CA ASP A 101 -5.77 -10.58 -6.49
C ASP A 101 -5.37 -10.04 -7.85
N LYS A 102 -4.67 -10.87 -8.64
CA LYS A 102 -4.16 -10.54 -9.97
C LYS A 102 -3.42 -9.21 -9.99
N THR A 103 -2.36 -9.16 -9.19
CA THR A 103 -1.55 -7.95 -9.07
C THR A 103 -0.45 -7.91 -10.12
N LEU A 104 -0.22 -6.72 -10.68
CA LEU A 104 0.89 -6.41 -11.57
C LEU A 104 1.70 -5.28 -10.98
N THR A 105 3.02 -5.41 -11.01
CA THR A 105 3.93 -4.36 -10.54
C THR A 105 4.44 -3.58 -11.74
N HIS A 106 4.22 -2.28 -11.73
CA HIS A 106 4.85 -1.33 -12.65
C HIS A 106 6.03 -0.69 -11.93
N GLN A 107 7.22 -0.68 -12.55
CA GLN A 107 8.42 -0.13 -11.91
C GLN A 107 9.32 0.59 -12.89
N ILE A 108 10.01 1.62 -12.40
CA ILE A 108 11.07 2.30 -13.15
C ILE A 108 12.34 1.45 -13.09
N VAL A 109 12.97 1.21 -14.25
CA VAL A 109 14.21 0.40 -14.33
C VAL A 109 15.47 1.24 -14.58
N ASN A 110 15.35 2.49 -15.05
CA ASN A 110 16.49 3.38 -15.31
C ASN A 110 16.77 4.35 -14.15
N MET A 111 16.57 3.90 -12.90
CA MET A 111 16.69 4.75 -11.70
C MET A 111 17.99 5.53 -11.59
N GLY A 112 19.14 4.91 -11.95
CA GLY A 112 20.42 5.58 -11.88
C GLY A 112 20.58 6.77 -12.86
N ALA A 113 19.86 6.79 -13.96
CA ALA A 113 19.81 7.95 -14.86
C ALA A 113 18.89 9.03 -14.29
N ILE A 114 17.72 8.65 -13.80
CA ILE A 114 16.74 9.55 -13.18
C ILE A 114 17.33 10.27 -11.98
N GLU A 115 18.04 9.54 -11.13
CA GLU A 115 18.73 10.07 -9.97
C GLU A 115 19.71 11.20 -10.34
N LYS A 116 20.58 10.97 -11.33
CA LYS A 116 21.54 11.99 -11.78
C LYS A 116 20.86 13.25 -12.25
N GLU A 117 19.73 13.14 -12.97
CA GLU A 117 18.98 14.30 -13.44
C GLU A 117 18.26 15.02 -12.28
N ILE A 118 17.68 14.29 -11.33
CA ILE A 118 17.06 14.89 -10.13
C ILE A 118 18.09 15.64 -9.30
N ILE A 119 19.25 15.02 -9.04
CA ILE A 119 20.33 15.64 -8.25
C ILE A 119 20.87 16.88 -8.95
N LYS A 120 21.04 16.84 -10.28
CA LYS A 120 21.44 18.01 -11.05
C LYS A 120 20.42 19.15 -10.89
N LYS A 121 19.14 18.89 -11.10
CA LYS A 121 18.05 19.86 -10.91
C LYS A 121 17.98 20.41 -9.49
N TYR A 122 18.22 19.55 -8.49
CA TYR A 122 18.27 19.98 -7.09
C TYR A 122 19.42 20.96 -6.82
N ARG A 123 20.62 20.72 -7.39
CA ARG A 123 21.76 21.64 -7.28
C ARG A 123 21.53 22.96 -7.98
N ASP A 124 20.69 22.95 -9.03
CA ASP A 124 20.30 24.13 -9.81
C ASP A 124 19.05 24.83 -9.21
N ASP A 125 18.62 24.46 -7.98
CA ASP A 125 17.40 24.93 -7.28
C ASP A 125 16.10 24.73 -8.10
N ALA A 126 16.11 23.80 -9.05
CA ALA A 126 14.99 23.49 -9.93
C ALA A 126 14.20 22.24 -9.49
N TRP A 127 14.59 21.60 -8.39
CA TRP A 127 13.90 20.44 -7.80
C TRP A 127 13.75 20.65 -6.29
N PRO A 128 12.53 20.83 -5.76
CA PRO A 128 12.29 20.97 -4.33
C PRO A 128 12.69 19.71 -3.55
N LYS A 129 13.31 19.92 -2.38
CA LYS A 129 13.78 18.82 -1.52
C LYS A 129 12.67 17.85 -1.09
N ASP A 130 11.47 18.37 -0.87
CA ASP A 130 10.31 17.62 -0.40
C ASP A 130 9.49 16.93 -1.52
N TRP A 131 9.98 17.02 -2.74
CA TRP A 131 9.39 16.30 -3.85
C TRP A 131 9.77 14.82 -3.83
N LEU A 132 8.76 13.98 -4.03
CA LEU A 132 8.88 12.54 -4.10
C LEU A 132 8.44 12.06 -5.49
N VAL A 133 9.03 10.97 -5.94
CA VAL A 133 8.71 10.30 -7.20
C VAL A 133 8.13 8.94 -6.91
N VAL A 134 7.00 8.60 -7.50
CA VAL A 134 6.47 7.24 -7.49
C VAL A 134 7.33 6.35 -8.40
N THR A 135 8.06 5.41 -7.81
CA THR A 135 9.01 4.54 -8.53
C THR A 135 8.48 3.16 -8.81
N GLN A 136 7.55 2.70 -7.98
CA GLN A 136 6.82 1.45 -8.17
C GLN A 136 5.36 1.63 -7.82
N LEU A 137 4.50 0.88 -8.52
CA LEU A 137 3.07 0.84 -8.29
C LEU A 137 2.58 -0.60 -8.43
N ILE A 138 1.77 -1.06 -7.50
CA ILE A 138 1.05 -2.32 -7.63
C ILE A 138 -0.38 -2.01 -8.05
N GLU A 139 -0.76 -2.48 -9.21
CA GLU A 139 -2.13 -2.52 -9.70
C GLU A 139 -2.75 -3.87 -9.32
N ALA A 140 -4.03 -3.89 -8.99
CA ALA A 140 -4.76 -5.11 -8.66
C ALA A 140 -6.09 -5.14 -9.41
N GLU A 141 -6.47 -6.32 -9.95
CA GLU A 141 -7.82 -6.50 -10.49
C GLU A 141 -8.84 -6.27 -9.39
N SER A 142 -8.61 -6.83 -8.21
CA SER A 142 -9.42 -6.56 -7.02
C SER A 142 -8.59 -6.60 -5.74
N ALA A 143 -8.99 -5.80 -4.74
CA ALA A 143 -8.39 -5.87 -3.42
C ALA A 143 -9.39 -5.54 -2.30
N THR A 144 -9.09 -6.07 -1.12
CA THR A 144 -9.76 -5.75 0.14
C THR A 144 -8.73 -5.26 1.14
N ILE A 145 -9.00 -4.10 1.73
CA ILE A 145 -8.17 -3.44 2.74
C ILE A 145 -9.04 -3.15 3.94
N ILE A 146 -8.67 -3.66 5.11
CA ILE A 146 -9.37 -3.38 6.36
C ILE A 146 -8.33 -3.06 7.42
N ILE A 147 -8.45 -1.88 8.03
CA ILE A 147 -7.56 -1.41 9.09
C ILE A 147 -8.41 -1.11 10.32
N SER A 148 -8.10 -1.76 11.42
CA SER A 148 -8.79 -1.52 12.68
C SER A 148 -8.32 -0.22 13.35
N ASN A 149 -9.24 0.67 13.67
CA ASN A 149 -8.96 1.90 14.44
C ASN A 149 -9.13 1.71 15.95
N SER A 150 -9.44 0.50 16.40
CA SER A 150 -9.63 0.18 17.81
C SER A 150 -9.17 -1.24 18.16
N SER A 151 -8.78 -1.45 19.41
CA SER A 151 -8.53 -2.80 19.94
C SER A 151 -9.85 -3.57 20.13
N ASN A 152 -9.80 -4.90 20.01
CA ASN A 152 -10.96 -5.79 20.14
C ASN A 152 -12.11 -5.46 19.18
N ASN A 153 -11.79 -5.03 17.97
CA ASN A 153 -12.74 -4.79 16.91
C ASN A 153 -13.16 -6.12 16.26
N GLN A 154 -14.44 -6.27 15.95
CA GLN A 154 -14.99 -7.40 15.20
C GLN A 154 -15.85 -6.91 14.06
N ILE A 155 -15.67 -7.51 12.88
CA ILE A 155 -16.43 -7.18 11.68
C ILE A 155 -17.00 -8.46 11.10
N ASP A 156 -18.32 -8.50 10.89
CA ASP A 156 -18.97 -9.54 10.12
C ASP A 156 -19.35 -9.00 8.73
N LEU A 157 -18.81 -9.65 7.72
CA LEU A 157 -19.04 -9.37 6.30
C LEU A 157 -19.93 -10.46 5.72
N LYS A 158 -21.08 -10.08 5.18
CA LYS A 158 -22.00 -11.01 4.50
C LYS A 158 -21.86 -10.86 3.00
N ALA A 159 -21.86 -11.98 2.29
CA ALA A 159 -21.97 -12.01 0.85
C ALA A 159 -23.41 -11.71 0.41
N ALA A 160 -23.58 -10.82 -0.58
CA ALA A 160 -24.89 -10.46 -1.12
C ALA A 160 -25.46 -11.54 -2.06
N ALA A 161 -24.58 -12.30 -2.73
CA ALA A 161 -24.98 -13.36 -3.66
C ALA A 161 -25.15 -14.70 -2.92
N ASN A 162 -26.05 -15.55 -3.40
CA ASN A 162 -26.09 -16.97 -3.02
C ASN A 162 -24.84 -17.65 -3.58
N VAL A 163 -23.78 -17.63 -2.79
CA VAL A 163 -22.48 -18.19 -3.17
C VAL A 163 -22.55 -19.70 -3.01
N GLY A 164 -22.33 -20.40 -4.11
CA GLY A 164 -22.09 -21.84 -4.08
C GLY A 164 -20.89 -22.16 -3.17
N THR A 165 -20.83 -23.36 -2.66
CA THR A 165 -20.03 -23.82 -1.53
C THR A 165 -18.51 -23.83 -1.71
N THR A 166 -17.91 -23.11 -2.68
CA THR A 166 -16.49 -23.24 -2.97
C THR A 166 -15.77 -21.89 -2.95
N ASN A 167 -14.78 -21.79 -2.08
CA ASN A 167 -13.73 -20.75 -2.03
C ASN A 167 -14.20 -19.29 -1.98
N LEU A 168 -14.75 -18.88 -0.83
CA LEU A 168 -14.93 -17.45 -0.56
C LEU A 168 -13.55 -16.77 -0.45
N LYS A 169 -13.34 -15.72 -1.24
CA LYS A 169 -12.17 -14.84 -1.13
C LYS A 169 -12.62 -13.44 -0.76
N LEU A 170 -11.92 -12.79 0.16
CA LEU A 170 -12.19 -11.39 0.53
C LEU A 170 -12.03 -10.41 -0.65
N THR A 171 -11.26 -10.79 -1.65
CA THR A 171 -11.02 -10.01 -2.87
C THR A 171 -12.07 -10.21 -3.95
N ASP A 172 -12.98 -11.18 -3.81
CA ASP A 172 -13.98 -11.48 -4.83
C ASP A 172 -15.10 -10.43 -4.83
N ALA A 173 -15.01 -9.49 -5.77
CA ALA A 173 -15.99 -8.42 -5.93
C ALA A 173 -17.39 -8.92 -6.30
N SER A 174 -17.51 -10.13 -6.90
CA SER A 174 -18.80 -10.74 -7.26
C SER A 174 -19.62 -11.15 -6.04
N LEU A 175 -18.97 -11.31 -4.86
CA LEU A 175 -19.65 -11.61 -3.61
C LEU A 175 -20.49 -10.44 -3.09
N GLY A 176 -20.22 -9.20 -3.52
CA GLY A 176 -20.90 -8.01 -3.01
C GLY A 176 -20.83 -7.91 -1.49
N LEU A 177 -19.65 -8.12 -0.92
CA LEU A 177 -19.44 -8.13 0.53
C LEU A 177 -19.92 -6.82 1.16
N HIS A 178 -20.70 -6.93 2.22
CA HIS A 178 -21.17 -5.79 3.00
C HIS A 178 -21.11 -6.09 4.50
N VAL A 179 -20.92 -5.04 5.28
CA VAL A 179 -20.85 -5.14 6.74
C VAL A 179 -22.25 -5.35 7.29
N VAL A 180 -22.47 -6.42 8.04
CA VAL A 180 -23.73 -6.70 8.78
C VAL A 180 -23.59 -6.39 10.26
N ARG A 181 -22.37 -6.42 10.79
CA ARG A 181 -22.08 -6.01 12.15
C ARG A 181 -20.63 -5.52 12.26
N GLU A 182 -20.45 -4.47 13.06
CA GLU A 182 -19.14 -3.99 13.47
C GLU A 182 -19.18 -3.65 14.96
N ARG A 183 -18.18 -4.14 15.69
CA ARG A 183 -17.91 -3.74 17.07
C ARG A 183 -16.56 -3.05 17.07
N GLY A 184 -16.54 -1.76 17.35
CA GLY A 184 -15.35 -0.93 17.23
C GLY A 184 -15.43 -0.05 15.99
N SER A 185 -14.27 0.37 15.49
CA SER A 185 -14.14 1.26 14.33
C SER A 185 -13.06 0.77 13.39
N SER A 186 -13.29 0.89 12.09
CA SER A 186 -12.29 0.52 11.08
C SER A 186 -12.43 1.32 9.79
N PHE A 187 -11.30 1.47 9.09
CA PHE A 187 -11.28 1.85 7.68
C PHE A 187 -11.46 0.59 6.82
N LYS A 188 -12.29 0.66 5.80
CA LYS A 188 -12.61 -0.50 4.96
C LYS A 188 -12.71 -0.13 3.48
N ILE A 189 -12.01 -0.93 2.65
CA ILE A 189 -12.24 -1.02 1.21
C ILE A 189 -12.51 -2.50 0.95
N LEU A 190 -13.73 -2.81 0.52
CA LEU A 190 -14.17 -4.20 0.35
C LEU A 190 -14.23 -4.56 -1.13
N ALA A 191 -13.50 -5.58 -1.52
CA ALA A 191 -13.53 -6.22 -2.84
C ALA A 191 -13.69 -5.23 -4.00
N LYS A 192 -12.85 -4.19 -4.04
CA LYS A 192 -12.89 -3.14 -5.04
C LYS A 192 -12.08 -3.52 -6.25
N ASN A 193 -12.65 -3.31 -7.46
CA ASN A 193 -11.98 -3.61 -8.73
C ASN A 193 -11.15 -2.42 -9.23
N GLY A 194 -10.07 -2.73 -9.98
CA GLY A 194 -9.27 -1.77 -10.75
C GLY A 194 -8.65 -0.70 -9.86
N ILE A 195 -7.92 -1.10 -8.84
CA ILE A 195 -7.31 -0.18 -7.88
C ILE A 195 -5.79 -0.31 -7.85
N THR A 196 -5.14 0.75 -7.37
CA THR A 196 -3.69 0.81 -7.15
C THR A 196 -3.42 0.87 -5.64
N PRO A 197 -3.46 -0.29 -4.95
CA PRO A 197 -3.48 -0.30 -3.48
C PRO A 197 -2.13 0.04 -2.85
N LEU A 198 -1.02 -0.19 -3.56
CA LEU A 198 0.32 -0.07 -3.00
C LEU A 198 1.26 0.67 -3.95
N TYR A 199 2.15 1.49 -3.38
CA TYR A 199 3.17 2.21 -4.14
C TYR A 199 4.45 2.40 -3.33
N ARG A 200 5.55 2.69 -4.04
CA ARG A 200 6.82 3.15 -3.47
C ARG A 200 7.18 4.51 -4.00
N VAL A 201 7.82 5.31 -3.15
CA VAL A 201 8.32 6.63 -3.50
C VAL A 201 9.78 6.78 -3.14
N MET A 202 10.46 7.61 -3.91
CA MET A 202 11.83 8.05 -3.64
C MET A 202 11.91 9.57 -3.60
N GLY A 203 12.82 10.10 -2.80
CA GLY A 203 13.04 11.53 -2.67
C GLY A 203 14.48 11.86 -2.24
N ILE A 204 14.85 13.13 -2.23
CA ILE A 204 16.19 13.57 -1.82
C ILE A 204 16.29 13.52 -0.30
N ARG A 205 17.31 12.82 0.20
CA ARG A 205 17.65 12.73 1.62
C ARG A 205 18.90 13.54 1.95
N HIS A 206 18.87 14.22 3.09
CA HIS A 206 20.04 14.84 3.68
C HIS A 206 20.32 14.17 5.02
N PRO A 207 21.44 13.47 5.19
CA PRO A 207 21.84 12.96 6.50
C PRO A 207 22.10 14.13 7.46
N LEU A 208 21.76 13.93 8.74
CA LEU A 208 21.97 14.93 9.82
C LEU A 208 23.45 15.34 10.01
N PHE A 209 24.39 14.47 9.65
CA PHE A 209 25.82 14.72 9.67
C PHE A 209 26.45 14.12 8.41
N GLY A 210 26.89 14.96 7.49
CA GLY A 210 27.56 14.54 6.26
C GLY A 210 26.91 15.07 4.98
N LYS A 211 27.52 14.73 3.86
CA LYS A 211 27.02 15.06 2.53
C LYS A 211 25.79 14.19 2.21
N PRO A 212 24.83 14.70 1.45
CA PRO A 212 23.64 13.94 1.10
C PRO A 212 23.98 12.63 0.38
N GLN A 213 23.43 11.52 0.85
CA GLN A 213 23.65 10.16 0.30
C GLN A 213 22.32 9.45 0.05
N LEU A 214 22.29 8.56 -0.94
CA LEU A 214 21.28 7.54 -1.14
C LEU A 214 21.73 6.20 -0.55
N ASN A 215 20.86 5.51 0.16
CA ASN A 215 21.13 4.15 0.59
C ASN A 215 19.97 3.21 0.30
N THR A 216 20.25 2.18 -0.45
CA THR A 216 19.52 0.91 -0.41
C THR A 216 19.85 0.20 0.90
N LYS A 217 18.91 -0.52 1.44
CA LYS A 217 18.94 -1.34 2.65
C LYS A 217 20.22 -2.15 2.84
N GLU A 218 21.30 -1.58 3.30
CA GLU A 218 22.46 -2.14 3.96
C GLU A 218 23.64 -1.18 3.82
N ALA A 219 23.79 -0.31 4.81
CA ALA A 219 24.92 0.61 4.84
C ALA A 219 26.18 -0.13 5.34
N VAL A 220 27.10 -0.38 4.46
CA VAL A 220 28.52 -0.48 4.82
C VAL A 220 29.08 0.93 4.73
N LEU A 221 29.55 1.45 5.86
CA LEU A 221 30.24 2.72 5.97
C LEU A 221 31.48 2.73 5.07
N LEU A 222 31.47 3.51 4.01
CA LEU A 222 32.66 3.92 3.30
C LEU A 222 32.86 5.42 3.45
N PRO A 223 34.09 5.89 3.72
CA PRO A 223 34.35 7.31 3.93
C PRO A 223 34.51 8.07 2.60
N ASP A 224 34.01 9.29 2.61
CA ASP A 224 34.27 10.38 1.68
C ASP A 224 34.09 10.16 0.18
N ASP A 225 32.88 10.41 -0.32
CA ASP A 225 32.73 10.99 -1.66
C ASP A 225 31.47 11.89 -1.74
N ASP A 226 31.56 12.94 -2.56
CA ASP A 226 30.59 14.04 -2.70
C ASP A 226 29.31 13.63 -3.46
N THR A 227 28.69 12.50 -3.10
CA THR A 227 27.55 11.96 -3.83
C THR A 227 26.21 12.17 -3.10
N LEU A 228 25.32 12.90 -3.77
CA LEU A 228 23.87 12.97 -3.47
C LEU A 228 23.19 11.76 -4.11
N GLU A 229 22.49 11.01 -3.33
CA GLU A 229 21.74 9.86 -3.82
C GLU A 229 20.23 10.04 -3.53
N VAL A 230 19.30 9.43 -4.31
CA VAL A 230 17.85 9.42 -4.11
C VAL A 230 17.44 8.13 -3.38
N GLN A 231 16.79 8.18 -2.24
CA GLN A 231 16.44 7.01 -1.41
C GLN A 231 14.96 6.67 -1.39
N GLU A 232 14.69 5.41 -1.08
CA GLU A 232 13.36 4.97 -0.69
C GLU A 232 12.99 5.56 0.68
N PHE A 233 11.87 6.27 0.77
CA PHE A 233 11.49 7.06 1.93
C PHE A 233 10.75 6.20 2.96
N ASP A 234 11.24 6.13 4.23
CA ASP A 234 10.54 5.48 5.34
C ASP A 234 9.53 6.45 5.98
N PRO A 235 8.25 6.06 6.11
CA PRO A 235 7.19 6.92 6.67
C PRO A 235 7.42 7.35 8.12
N GLU A 236 8.19 6.60 8.91
CA GLU A 236 8.40 6.96 10.32
C GLU A 236 9.44 8.04 10.55
N GLU A 237 10.31 8.34 9.58
CA GLU A 237 11.28 9.42 9.69
C GLU A 237 10.65 10.82 9.60
N ILE A 238 9.42 10.96 9.08
CA ILE A 238 8.72 12.25 8.98
C ILE A 238 8.17 12.68 10.34
N GLY A 239 7.79 11.75 11.21
CA GLY A 239 7.23 12.03 12.55
C GLY A 239 8.25 12.53 13.59
N SER A 240 9.55 12.43 13.32
CA SER A 240 10.61 12.84 14.24
C SER A 240 11.16 14.25 13.99
N LEU A 241 10.60 14.99 13.04
CA LEU A 241 11.05 16.35 12.64
C LEU A 241 10.07 17.46 13.07
N SER A 242 9.13 17.15 13.99
CA SER A 242 8.23 18.14 14.62
C SER A 242 8.69 18.57 15.98
#